data_429fe9bcd26076939178534d6d634868
#
_entry.id   429fe9bcd26076939178534d6d634868
#
_cell.length_a   1.000
_cell.length_b   1.000
_cell.length_c   1.000
_cell.angle_alpha   90.00
_cell.angle_beta   90.00
_cell.angle_gamma   90.00
#
_symmetry.space_group_name_H-M   'P 1'
#
loop_
_entity.id
_entity.type
_entity.pdbx_description
1 polymer ?
#
loop_
_entity_poly.entity_id
_entity_poly.type
_entity_poly.pdbx_seq_one_letter_code
_entity_poly.pdbx_strand_id
1 'polypeptide(L)'
;MRLRTLPACLLLVSAALPAADNSGTAYRSPADIISAAPADAWRTPDPANLLYLELDSGRVIIELAPAFAPAHVGNIRALAHEKYWDGTAIYRTQDNFVVQFGDPDGDDPAKARPLGSAKSRLPAEFHRDAKGLPFDQLPDADGWAPQTGFSGGFAVGRNPQAGTAWLAHCYGTVGAGRSNAEDSSTATELYVVIGQSPRQLDDNITVVGRVLLGMEHLSAIRRGPAPMGFYETAAERTPIRSIRLAADVPAAQRTPLQVLRTDTQTFRDVTDARRNRVDDFYKRPAGHVDL
;
A
#
# COMPACT_ATOMS: atom_id res chain seq x y z
N MET A 1 -76.11 -57.23 8.45
CA MET A 1 -75.83 -55.81 8.72
C MET A 1 -74.42 -55.47 8.10
N ARG A 2 -74.43 -54.88 6.91
CA ARG A 2 -73.18 -54.59 6.18
C ARG A 2 -72.86 -53.09 6.33
N LEU A 3 -71.75 -52.76 7.01
CA LEU A 3 -71.26 -51.40 7.11
C LEU A 3 -70.50 -51.04 5.79
N ARG A 4 -70.99 -49.98 5.17
CA ARG A 4 -70.34 -49.36 4.01
C ARG A 4 -69.34 -48.27 4.53
N THR A 5 -68.07 -48.44 4.28
CA THR A 5 -67.01 -47.41 4.49
C THR A 5 -66.99 -46.55 3.23
N LEU A 6 -67.13 -45.22 3.44
CA LEU A 6 -66.88 -44.18 2.42
C LEU A 6 -65.35 -43.81 2.42
N PRO A 7 -64.74 -43.62 1.25
CA PRO A 7 -63.36 -43.11 1.21
C PRO A 7 -63.39 -41.60 1.36
N ALA A 8 -62.58 -41.09 2.25
CA ALA A 8 -62.26 -39.66 2.41
C ALA A 8 -61.29 -39.23 1.32
N CYS A 9 -61.72 -38.33 0.43
CA CYS A 9 -60.89 -37.68 -0.59
C CYS A 9 -60.07 -36.56 0.09
N LEU A 10 -58.76 -36.76 0.22
CA LEU A 10 -57.84 -35.75 0.72
C LEU A 10 -57.48 -34.80 -0.45
N LEU A 11 -58.01 -33.57 -0.44
CA LEU A 11 -57.64 -32.51 -1.35
C LEU A 11 -56.30 -31.93 -0.90
N LEU A 12 -55.22 -32.24 -1.62
CA LEU A 12 -53.92 -31.59 -1.51
C LEU A 12 -54.00 -30.18 -2.16
N VAL A 13 -54.08 -29.15 -1.36
CA VAL A 13 -53.92 -27.78 -1.81
C VAL A 13 -52.42 -27.53 -1.91
N SER A 14 -51.89 -27.53 -3.14
CA SER A 14 -50.51 -27.08 -3.42
C SER A 14 -50.48 -25.56 -3.30
N ALA A 15 -49.94 -25.05 -2.18
CA ALA A 15 -49.57 -23.66 -2.06
C ALA A 15 -48.33 -23.42 -2.93
N ALA A 16 -48.51 -22.72 -4.04
CA ALA A 16 -47.37 -22.19 -4.82
C ALA A 16 -46.66 -21.14 -3.97
N LEU A 17 -45.46 -21.44 -3.53
CA LEU A 17 -44.55 -20.44 -2.95
C LEU A 17 -44.25 -19.40 -4.05
N PRO A 18 -44.32 -18.09 -3.74
CA PRO A 18 -43.88 -17.09 -4.71
C PRO A 18 -42.39 -17.32 -4.99
N ALA A 19 -42.06 -17.41 -6.27
CA ALA A 19 -40.67 -17.37 -6.72
C ALA A 19 -40.03 -16.10 -6.13
N ALA A 20 -38.97 -16.24 -5.36
CA ALA A 20 -38.18 -15.10 -4.93
C ALA A 20 -37.73 -14.36 -6.18
N ASP A 21 -38.15 -13.12 -6.30
CA ASP A 21 -37.76 -12.22 -7.37
C ASP A 21 -36.25 -11.98 -7.19
N ASN A 22 -35.46 -12.75 -7.91
CA ASN A 22 -34.00 -12.60 -7.95
C ASN A 22 -33.70 -11.42 -8.89
N SER A 23 -34.18 -10.22 -8.53
CA SER A 23 -33.65 -8.97 -9.06
C SER A 23 -32.27 -8.72 -8.43
N GLY A 24 -31.37 -9.67 -8.63
CA GLY A 24 -29.97 -9.51 -8.31
C GLY A 24 -29.48 -8.27 -9.06
N THR A 25 -29.08 -7.24 -8.35
CA THR A 25 -28.33 -6.12 -8.92
C THR A 25 -27.21 -6.71 -9.77
N ALA A 26 -27.24 -6.40 -11.08
CA ALA A 26 -26.25 -6.93 -12.02
C ALA A 26 -24.84 -6.64 -11.46
N TYR A 27 -23.98 -7.67 -11.45
CA TYR A 27 -22.59 -7.52 -10.99
C TYR A 27 -21.94 -6.35 -11.73
N ARG A 28 -21.39 -5.42 -10.97
CA ARG A 28 -20.55 -4.33 -11.49
C ARG A 28 -19.10 -4.67 -11.25
N SER A 29 -18.28 -4.61 -12.31
CA SER A 29 -16.84 -4.83 -12.15
C SER A 29 -16.18 -3.70 -11.36
N PRO A 30 -15.03 -3.92 -10.71
CA PRO A 30 -14.26 -2.84 -10.09
C PRO A 30 -14.00 -1.66 -11.05
N ALA A 31 -13.75 -1.94 -12.34
CA ALA A 31 -13.53 -0.91 -13.34
C ALA A 31 -14.79 -0.06 -13.60
N ASP A 32 -15.97 -0.68 -13.69
CA ASP A 32 -17.24 0.03 -13.86
C ASP A 32 -17.57 0.92 -12.67
N ILE A 33 -17.29 0.43 -11.45
CA ILE A 33 -17.51 1.19 -10.22
C ILE A 33 -16.58 2.40 -10.18
N ILE A 34 -15.29 2.21 -10.51
CA ILE A 34 -14.28 3.28 -10.54
C ILE A 34 -14.63 4.32 -11.62
N SER A 35 -15.04 3.89 -12.80
CA SER A 35 -15.40 4.81 -13.90
C SER A 35 -16.63 5.66 -13.61
N ALA A 36 -17.55 5.14 -12.81
CA ALA A 36 -18.75 5.84 -12.37
C ALA A 36 -18.60 6.56 -11.02
N ALA A 37 -17.39 6.58 -10.45
CA ALA A 37 -17.13 7.18 -9.15
C ALA A 37 -17.42 8.69 -9.15
N PRO A 38 -18.18 9.22 -8.19
CA PRO A 38 -18.45 10.65 -8.09
C PRO A 38 -17.18 11.42 -7.72
N ALA A 39 -17.15 12.72 -8.00
CA ALA A 39 -15.95 13.55 -7.80
C ALA A 39 -15.46 13.59 -6.36
N ASP A 40 -16.34 13.50 -5.38
CA ASP A 40 -16.03 13.50 -3.95
C ASP A 40 -15.46 12.16 -3.45
N ALA A 41 -15.54 11.09 -4.26
CA ALA A 41 -14.84 9.83 -4.00
C ALA A 41 -13.32 9.94 -4.20
N TRP A 42 -12.84 11.01 -4.80
CA TRP A 42 -11.44 11.23 -5.12
C TRP A 42 -10.82 12.32 -4.26
N ARG A 43 -9.51 12.23 -4.05
CA ARG A 43 -8.71 13.28 -3.45
C ARG A 43 -7.47 13.57 -4.28
N THR A 44 -7.04 14.81 -4.27
CA THR A 44 -5.72 15.19 -4.76
C THR A 44 -4.73 15.06 -3.60
N PRO A 45 -3.66 14.26 -3.73
CA PRO A 45 -2.63 14.18 -2.71
C PRO A 45 -1.94 15.54 -2.49
N ASP A 46 -1.55 15.81 -1.24
CA ASP A 46 -0.81 17.02 -0.88
C ASP A 46 0.60 16.99 -1.54
N PRO A 47 0.97 17.99 -2.36
CA PRO A 47 2.29 18.04 -2.98
C PRO A 47 3.45 18.03 -1.98
N ALA A 48 3.25 18.49 -0.76
CA ALA A 48 4.26 18.44 0.31
C ALA A 48 4.49 17.01 0.84
N ASN A 49 3.61 16.07 0.50
CA ASN A 49 3.70 14.65 0.84
C ASN A 49 3.97 13.76 -0.38
N LEU A 50 4.24 14.32 -1.54
CA LEU A 50 4.58 13.56 -2.73
C LEU A 50 6.07 13.69 -3.02
N LEU A 51 6.77 12.54 -3.16
CA LEU A 51 8.12 12.46 -3.70
C LEU A 51 8.07 12.03 -5.15
N TYR A 52 8.80 12.71 -6.00
CA TYR A 52 9.10 12.34 -7.37
C TYR A 52 10.49 11.75 -7.44
N LEU A 53 10.59 10.44 -7.60
CA LEU A 53 11.82 9.73 -7.90
C LEU A 53 11.98 9.65 -9.42
N GLU A 54 12.98 10.33 -9.97
CA GLU A 54 13.24 10.36 -11.40
C GLU A 54 14.31 9.33 -11.77
N LEU A 55 13.92 8.37 -12.59
CA LEU A 55 14.79 7.37 -13.20
C LEU A 55 14.90 7.62 -14.71
N ASP A 56 15.85 6.97 -15.37
CA ASP A 56 15.94 7.02 -16.84
C ASP A 56 14.72 6.38 -17.52
N SER A 57 14.12 5.38 -16.87
CA SER A 57 12.92 4.70 -17.36
C SER A 57 11.63 5.51 -17.16
N GLY A 58 11.61 6.49 -16.25
CA GLY A 58 10.43 7.30 -15.94
C GLY A 58 10.34 7.74 -14.49
N ARG A 59 9.24 8.42 -14.17
CA ARG A 59 8.94 8.96 -12.84
C ARG A 59 8.21 7.95 -11.99
N VAL A 60 8.69 7.76 -10.75
CA VAL A 60 7.97 7.08 -9.69
C VAL A 60 7.42 8.13 -8.72
N ILE A 61 6.14 8.03 -8.35
CA ILE A 61 5.48 8.94 -7.41
C ILE A 61 5.19 8.19 -6.13
N ILE A 62 5.76 8.67 -5.02
CA ILE A 62 5.59 8.11 -3.68
C ILE A 62 4.76 9.09 -2.85
N GLU A 63 3.70 8.61 -2.21
CA GLU A 63 2.94 9.35 -1.19
C GLU A 63 3.50 9.02 0.19
N LEU A 64 3.95 10.05 0.90
CA LEU A 64 4.47 9.94 2.26
C LEU A 64 3.34 9.89 3.29
N ALA A 65 3.57 9.21 4.41
CA ALA A 65 2.61 8.96 5.47
C ALA A 65 2.98 9.70 6.80
N PRO A 66 2.92 11.04 6.84
CA PRO A 66 3.32 11.80 8.03
C PRO A 66 2.48 11.51 9.27
N ALA A 67 1.27 10.97 9.10
CA ALA A 67 0.42 10.56 10.23
C ALA A 67 0.96 9.33 10.96
N PHE A 68 1.81 8.51 10.31
CA PHE A 68 2.39 7.29 10.89
C PHE A 68 3.87 7.44 11.22
N ALA A 69 4.63 8.15 10.40
CA ALA A 69 6.06 8.31 10.54
C ALA A 69 6.49 9.79 10.46
N PRO A 70 6.02 10.67 11.39
CA PRO A 70 6.28 12.11 11.31
C PRO A 70 7.77 12.48 11.34
N ALA A 71 8.60 11.80 12.13
CA ALA A 71 10.03 12.09 12.23
C ALA A 71 10.77 11.68 10.96
N HIS A 72 10.51 10.47 10.43
CA HIS A 72 11.09 10.01 9.17
C HIS A 72 10.65 10.87 7.99
N VAL A 73 9.36 11.18 7.89
CA VAL A 73 8.83 12.07 6.83
C VAL A 73 9.46 13.45 6.91
N GLY A 74 9.67 13.97 8.13
CA GLY A 74 10.40 15.23 8.35
C GLY A 74 11.82 15.18 7.77
N ASN A 75 12.56 14.12 8.06
CA ASN A 75 13.91 13.91 7.51
C ASN A 75 13.90 13.75 5.98
N ILE A 76 12.97 12.94 5.43
CA ILE A 76 12.83 12.77 3.99
C ILE A 76 12.61 14.10 3.29
N ARG A 77 11.78 14.99 3.85
CA ARG A 77 11.56 16.31 3.29
C ARG A 77 12.81 17.17 3.31
N ALA A 78 13.57 17.18 4.42
CA ALA A 78 14.85 17.89 4.51
C ALA A 78 15.85 17.37 3.47
N LEU A 79 16.03 16.06 3.39
CA LEU A 79 16.93 15.41 2.43
C LEU A 79 16.54 15.71 0.97
N ALA A 80 15.23 15.73 0.66
CA ALA A 80 14.73 16.06 -0.69
C ALA A 80 15.00 17.52 -1.05
N HIS A 81 14.77 18.47 -0.13
CA HIS A 81 15.09 19.88 -0.31
C HIS A 81 16.60 20.11 -0.55
N GLU A 82 17.43 19.39 0.17
CA GLU A 82 18.89 19.48 0.07
C GLU A 82 19.49 18.64 -1.06
N LYS A 83 18.61 18.00 -1.86
CA LYS A 83 19.01 17.19 -3.02
C LYS A 83 19.96 16.02 -2.65
N TYR A 84 19.78 15.46 -1.46
CA TYR A 84 20.64 14.40 -0.93
C TYR A 84 20.81 13.23 -1.90
N TRP A 85 19.72 12.82 -2.58
CA TRP A 85 19.74 11.66 -3.47
C TRP A 85 20.23 11.94 -4.90
N ASP A 86 20.63 13.17 -5.23
CA ASP A 86 21.16 13.46 -6.57
C ASP A 86 22.46 12.70 -6.82
N GLY A 87 22.49 11.92 -7.91
CA GLY A 87 23.61 11.06 -8.24
C GLY A 87 23.81 9.85 -7.34
N THR A 88 22.83 9.51 -6.50
CA THR A 88 22.77 8.18 -5.84
C THR A 88 22.20 7.13 -6.79
N ALA A 89 21.95 5.93 -6.29
CA ALA A 89 21.46 4.84 -7.11
C ALA A 89 20.54 3.87 -6.35
N ILE A 90 19.78 3.12 -7.10
CA ILE A 90 19.23 1.85 -6.62
C ILE A 90 20.40 0.86 -6.64
N TYR A 91 20.88 0.48 -5.46
CA TYR A 91 22.07 -0.35 -5.29
C TYR A 91 21.79 -1.79 -4.88
N ARG A 92 20.50 -2.08 -4.59
CA ARG A 92 20.01 -3.42 -4.24
C ARG A 92 18.65 -3.67 -4.89
N THR A 93 18.51 -4.82 -5.52
CA THR A 93 17.22 -5.31 -6.03
C THR A 93 17.12 -6.81 -5.76
N GLN A 94 16.44 -7.17 -4.69
CA GLN A 94 16.23 -8.56 -4.30
C GLN A 94 14.94 -9.08 -4.91
N ASP A 95 15.03 -10.20 -5.60
CA ASP A 95 13.86 -10.81 -6.22
C ASP A 95 12.77 -11.16 -5.21
N ASN A 96 11.53 -11.00 -5.62
CA ASN A 96 10.34 -11.23 -4.79
C ASN A 96 10.38 -10.53 -3.41
N PHE A 97 11.12 -9.42 -3.29
CA PHE A 97 11.24 -8.68 -2.03
C PHE A 97 11.22 -7.17 -2.25
N VAL A 98 12.38 -6.53 -2.42
CA VAL A 98 12.47 -5.07 -2.48
C VAL A 98 13.46 -4.57 -3.53
N VAL A 99 13.26 -3.33 -3.99
CA VAL A 99 14.32 -2.43 -4.48
C VAL A 99 14.70 -1.49 -3.36
N GLN A 100 15.99 -1.21 -3.19
CA GLN A 100 16.52 -0.32 -2.16
C GLN A 100 17.45 0.70 -2.78
N PHE A 101 17.34 1.94 -2.34
CA PHE A 101 18.10 3.06 -2.84
C PHE A 101 18.49 4.02 -1.72
N GLY A 102 19.57 4.75 -1.96
CA GLY A 102 20.14 5.70 -1.04
C GLY A 102 21.63 5.92 -1.35
N ASP A 103 22.41 6.15 -0.31
CA ASP A 103 23.86 6.26 -0.43
C ASP A 103 24.50 4.88 -0.24
N PRO A 104 25.07 4.26 -1.29
CA PRO A 104 25.68 2.93 -1.15
C PRO A 104 26.87 2.90 -0.19
N ASP A 105 27.43 4.05 0.16
CA ASP A 105 28.52 4.20 1.10
C ASP A 105 28.06 4.72 2.48
N GLY A 106 26.74 4.77 2.73
CA GLY A 106 26.15 5.35 3.94
C GLY A 106 26.59 4.73 5.27
N ASP A 107 27.04 3.48 5.23
CA ASP A 107 27.59 2.78 6.41
C ASP A 107 29.08 3.07 6.67
N ASP A 108 29.78 3.75 5.75
CA ASP A 108 31.19 4.16 5.90
C ASP A 108 31.26 5.65 6.26
N PRO A 109 31.57 6.00 7.55
CA PRO A 109 31.57 7.39 7.97
C PRO A 109 32.57 8.28 7.21
N ALA A 110 33.58 7.67 6.55
CA ALA A 110 34.57 8.41 5.76
C ALA A 110 34.05 8.76 4.34
N LYS A 111 33.01 8.07 3.86
CA LYS A 111 32.49 8.22 2.51
C LYS A 111 31.03 8.65 2.48
N ALA A 112 30.29 8.41 3.57
CA ALA A 112 28.89 8.74 3.69
C ALA A 112 28.61 10.20 3.33
N ARG A 113 27.55 10.43 2.60
CA ARG A 113 27.09 11.78 2.25
C ARG A 113 26.69 12.56 3.49
N PRO A 114 27.01 13.87 3.56
CA PRO A 114 26.57 14.71 4.67
C PRO A 114 25.03 14.80 4.68
N LEU A 115 24.46 14.66 5.87
CA LEU A 115 23.01 14.70 6.07
C LEU A 115 22.40 16.11 5.99
N GLY A 116 23.26 17.16 5.97
CA GLY A 116 22.81 18.55 6.01
C GLY A 116 21.99 18.85 7.25
N SER A 117 20.76 19.34 7.08
CA SER A 117 19.85 19.65 8.18
C SER A 117 19.07 18.42 8.69
N ALA A 118 19.15 17.29 8.01
CA ALA A 118 18.49 16.07 8.44
C ALA A 118 19.13 15.48 9.70
N LYS A 119 18.31 14.87 10.56
CA LYS A 119 18.77 14.25 11.81
C LYS A 119 19.53 12.97 11.52
N SER A 120 20.63 12.76 12.26
CA SER A 120 21.45 11.56 12.17
C SER A 120 20.87 10.35 12.91
N ARG A 121 19.76 10.51 13.64
CA ARG A 121 19.09 9.45 14.38
C ARG A 121 17.61 9.78 14.53
N LEU A 122 16.76 8.80 14.28
CA LEU A 122 15.30 8.94 14.36
C LEU A 122 14.75 7.90 15.34
N PRO A 123 13.69 8.23 16.10
CA PRO A 123 13.00 7.23 16.91
C PRO A 123 12.40 6.15 15.98
N ALA A 124 12.22 4.95 16.50
CA ALA A 124 11.43 3.94 15.83
C ALA A 124 9.99 4.41 15.71
N GLU A 125 9.46 4.39 14.48
CA GLU A 125 8.05 4.71 14.18
C GLU A 125 7.39 3.48 13.54
N PHE A 126 7.55 2.31 14.18
CA PHE A 126 7.04 1.04 13.67
C PHE A 126 5.52 0.98 13.75
N HIS A 127 4.97 1.57 14.80
CA HIS A 127 3.54 1.76 15.03
C HIS A 127 3.26 3.12 15.68
N ARG A 128 1.99 3.43 15.81
CA ARG A 128 1.50 4.60 16.55
C ARG A 128 0.30 4.21 17.41
N ASP A 129 -0.11 5.10 18.32
CA ASP A 129 -1.38 5.01 19.03
C ASP A 129 -2.54 5.02 18.00
N ALA A 130 -3.42 4.02 18.11
CA ALA A 130 -4.61 3.89 17.27
C ALA A 130 -5.72 4.88 17.64
N LYS A 131 -5.63 5.53 18.82
CA LYS A 131 -6.64 6.50 19.29
C LYS A 131 -6.73 7.69 18.36
N GLY A 132 -7.95 8.01 17.93
CA GLY A 132 -8.23 9.13 17.03
C GLY A 132 -7.78 8.93 15.58
N LEU A 133 -7.24 7.76 15.23
CA LEU A 133 -6.92 7.42 13.85
C LEU A 133 -8.20 6.98 13.12
N PRO A 134 -8.62 7.63 12.02
CA PRO A 134 -9.66 7.10 11.16
C PRO A 134 -9.28 5.70 10.67
N PHE A 135 -10.24 4.78 10.68
CA PHE A 135 -9.96 3.39 10.29
C PHE A 135 -11.16 2.76 9.59
N ASP A 136 -10.99 2.52 8.30
CA ASP A 136 -11.96 1.83 7.46
C ASP A 136 -11.64 0.34 7.49
N GLN A 137 -12.25 -0.37 8.45
CA GLN A 137 -11.95 -1.78 8.71
C GLN A 137 -12.44 -2.68 7.57
N LEU A 138 -11.58 -3.62 7.15
CA LEU A 138 -11.98 -4.76 6.34
C LEU A 138 -12.58 -5.86 7.24
N PRO A 139 -13.62 -6.56 6.77
CA PRO A 139 -14.18 -7.69 7.51
C PRO A 139 -13.33 -8.96 7.39
N ASP A 140 -12.31 -8.94 6.55
CA ASP A 140 -11.52 -10.10 6.18
C ASP A 140 -10.44 -10.40 7.24
N ALA A 141 -10.24 -11.67 7.52
CA ALA A 141 -9.19 -12.11 8.44
C ALA A 141 -7.79 -11.94 7.83
N ASP A 142 -6.83 -11.60 8.67
CA ASP A 142 -5.41 -11.49 8.31
C ASP A 142 -4.57 -12.23 9.35
N GLY A 143 -3.62 -13.03 8.89
CA GLY A 143 -2.71 -13.78 9.77
C GLY A 143 -1.65 -12.91 10.48
N TRP A 144 -1.56 -11.61 10.15
CA TRP A 144 -0.52 -10.71 10.62
C TRP A 144 -1.03 -9.61 11.57
N ALA A 145 -2.33 -9.35 11.55
CA ALA A 145 -2.95 -8.31 12.37
C ALA A 145 -4.33 -8.74 12.86
N PRO A 146 -4.70 -8.44 14.13
CA PRO A 146 -6.04 -8.71 14.64
C PRO A 146 -7.16 -7.99 13.86
N GLN A 147 -6.86 -6.83 13.32
CA GLN A 147 -7.73 -6.06 12.43
C GLN A 147 -6.92 -5.50 11.27
N THR A 148 -7.51 -5.52 10.09
CA THR A 148 -6.96 -4.94 8.87
C THR A 148 -7.92 -3.93 8.29
N GLY A 149 -7.40 -2.98 7.54
CA GLY A 149 -8.21 -1.95 6.92
C GLY A 149 -7.37 -0.83 6.32
N PHE A 150 -7.97 0.34 6.24
CA PHE A 150 -7.32 1.51 5.65
C PHE A 150 -7.43 2.73 6.56
N SER A 151 -6.44 3.60 6.50
CA SER A 151 -6.46 4.90 7.14
C SER A 151 -5.85 5.95 6.20
N GLY A 152 -6.63 6.95 5.82
CA GLY A 152 -6.17 8.01 4.93
C GLY A 152 -5.67 7.52 3.56
N GLY A 153 -6.11 6.33 3.15
CA GLY A 153 -5.67 5.70 1.90
C GLY A 153 -4.52 4.71 2.04
N PHE A 154 -3.93 4.55 3.21
CA PHE A 154 -2.86 3.58 3.47
C PHE A 154 -3.42 2.28 4.04
N ALA A 155 -2.82 1.15 3.67
CA ALA A 155 -3.11 -0.15 4.26
C ALA A 155 -2.56 -0.22 5.70
N VAL A 156 -3.40 -0.64 6.63
CA VAL A 156 -3.12 -0.57 8.09
C VAL A 156 -3.47 -1.88 8.77
N GLY A 157 -2.53 -2.39 9.55
CA GLY A 157 -2.78 -3.36 10.61
C GLY A 157 -3.09 -2.65 11.93
N ARG A 158 -3.98 -3.22 12.73
CA ARG A 158 -4.37 -2.67 14.04
C ARG A 158 -4.47 -3.76 15.09
N ASN A 159 -3.96 -3.47 16.29
CA ASN A 159 -4.16 -4.30 17.47
C ASN A 159 -5.00 -3.53 18.52
N PRO A 160 -6.30 -3.82 18.66
CA PRO A 160 -7.16 -3.12 19.61
C PRO A 160 -6.77 -3.33 21.07
N GLN A 161 -6.22 -4.51 21.42
CA GLN A 161 -5.80 -4.79 22.79
C GLN A 161 -4.56 -3.99 23.18
N ALA A 162 -3.60 -3.86 22.27
CA ALA A 162 -2.41 -3.04 22.48
C ALA A 162 -2.68 -1.54 22.27
N GLY A 163 -3.79 -1.18 21.63
CA GLY A 163 -4.10 0.21 21.26
C GLY A 163 -3.21 0.75 20.13
N THR A 164 -2.59 -0.12 19.32
CA THR A 164 -1.61 0.26 18.29
C THR A 164 -2.14 0.07 16.88
N ALA A 165 -1.60 0.85 15.94
CA ALA A 165 -1.82 0.73 14.51
C ALA A 165 -0.52 0.98 13.75
N TRP A 166 -0.29 0.25 12.65
CA TRP A 166 0.91 0.33 11.82
C TRP A 166 0.57 0.24 10.34
N LEU A 167 1.46 0.76 9.50
CA LEU A 167 1.34 0.61 8.05
C LEU A 167 1.80 -0.79 7.64
N ALA A 168 0.98 -1.47 6.84
CA ALA A 168 1.25 -2.82 6.39
C ALA A 168 2.23 -2.86 5.21
N HIS A 169 3.15 -3.83 5.21
CA HIS A 169 4.07 -4.07 4.10
C HIS A 169 3.36 -4.78 2.95
N CYS A 170 2.68 -4.03 2.11
CA CYS A 170 2.06 -4.50 0.88
C CYS A 170 2.96 -4.22 -0.33
N TYR A 171 2.62 -4.78 -1.51
CA TYR A 171 3.28 -4.40 -2.77
C TYR A 171 3.19 -2.88 -2.99
N GLY A 172 4.34 -2.26 -3.31
CA GLY A 172 4.44 -0.80 -3.47
C GLY A 172 4.59 0.00 -2.16
N THR A 173 4.61 -0.66 -0.99
CA THR A 173 4.93 0.02 0.28
C THR A 173 6.38 0.49 0.29
N VAL A 174 6.60 1.68 0.85
CA VAL A 174 7.92 2.30 1.00
C VAL A 174 8.30 2.33 2.47
N GLY A 175 9.44 1.72 2.80
CA GLY A 175 9.98 1.72 4.16
C GLY A 175 11.36 2.39 4.23
N ALA A 176 11.76 2.75 5.45
CA ALA A 176 13.08 3.32 5.73
C ALA A 176 14.01 2.23 6.27
N GLY A 177 15.18 2.07 5.62
CA GLY A 177 16.21 1.14 6.07
C GLY A 177 16.73 1.47 7.45
N ARG A 178 17.14 0.45 8.20
CA ARG A 178 17.82 0.57 9.49
C ARG A 178 18.81 -0.58 9.70
N SER A 179 19.75 -0.39 10.61
CA SER A 179 20.57 -1.48 11.14
C SER A 179 19.85 -2.21 12.28
N ASN A 180 20.57 -2.98 13.11
CA ASN A 180 19.93 -3.74 14.21
C ASN A 180 19.34 -2.85 15.31
N ALA A 181 19.90 -1.65 15.55
CA ALA A 181 19.31 -0.72 16.51
C ALA A 181 18.02 -0.12 15.95
N GLU A 182 16.96 -0.10 16.76
CA GLU A 182 15.63 0.34 16.34
C GLU A 182 15.59 1.80 15.88
N ASP A 183 16.43 2.65 16.46
CA ASP A 183 16.56 4.08 16.19
C ASP A 183 17.74 4.44 15.26
N SER A 184 18.27 3.48 14.53
CA SER A 184 19.42 3.68 13.64
C SER A 184 19.07 4.22 12.26
N SER A 185 17.78 4.34 11.93
CA SER A 185 17.36 4.91 10.66
C SER A 185 17.61 6.41 10.61
N THR A 186 18.05 6.89 9.47
CA THR A 186 18.14 8.31 9.12
C THR A 186 17.16 8.70 8.02
N ALA A 187 16.43 7.71 7.50
CA ALA A 187 15.58 7.82 6.31
C ALA A 187 16.34 8.21 5.01
N THR A 188 17.65 8.07 4.98
CA THR A 188 18.48 8.22 3.76
C THR A 188 18.35 7.02 2.85
N GLU A 189 18.17 5.83 3.46
CA GLU A 189 17.99 4.55 2.80
C GLU A 189 16.51 4.20 2.75
N LEU A 190 15.95 4.16 1.55
CA LEU A 190 14.55 3.77 1.33
C LEU A 190 14.47 2.50 0.49
N TYR A 191 13.45 1.70 0.78
CA TYR A 191 13.13 0.55 -0.06
C TYR A 191 11.68 0.56 -0.48
N VAL A 192 11.40 -0.09 -1.61
CA VAL A 192 10.04 -0.31 -2.11
C VAL A 192 9.81 -1.81 -2.28
N VAL A 193 8.70 -2.31 -1.75
CA VAL A 193 8.30 -3.71 -1.92
C VAL A 193 7.89 -3.97 -3.36
N ILE A 194 8.58 -4.91 -4.02
CA ILE A 194 8.34 -5.29 -5.42
C ILE A 194 7.92 -6.76 -5.59
N GLY A 195 7.62 -7.44 -4.53
CA GLY A 195 7.26 -8.86 -4.53
C GLY A 195 6.14 -9.17 -3.57
N GLN A 196 6.11 -10.41 -3.08
CA GLN A 196 5.17 -10.83 -2.06
C GLN A 196 5.28 -9.92 -0.83
N SER A 197 4.13 -9.55 -0.27
CA SER A 197 4.05 -8.70 0.91
C SER A 197 4.86 -9.25 2.08
N PRO A 198 5.96 -8.62 2.48
CA PRO A 198 6.82 -9.11 3.57
C PRO A 198 6.24 -8.69 4.93
N ARG A 199 5.05 -9.18 5.24
CA ARG A 199 4.27 -8.81 6.43
C ARG A 199 4.98 -9.13 7.76
N GLN A 200 5.99 -9.99 7.76
CA GLN A 200 6.88 -10.21 8.90
C GLN A 200 7.70 -8.97 9.28
N LEU A 201 7.77 -7.96 8.41
CA LEU A 201 8.39 -6.67 8.69
C LEU A 201 7.42 -5.68 9.36
N ASP A 202 6.13 -5.98 9.40
CA ASP A 202 5.13 -5.18 10.10
C ASP A 202 5.53 -5.02 11.56
N ASP A 203 5.39 -3.80 12.09
CA ASP A 203 5.78 -3.45 13.46
C ASP A 203 7.27 -3.70 13.79
N ASN A 204 8.12 -3.82 12.78
CA ASN A 204 9.56 -4.03 12.90
C ASN A 204 10.40 -3.02 12.11
N ILE A 205 9.83 -2.38 11.10
CA ILE A 205 10.49 -1.36 10.28
C ILE A 205 9.52 -0.21 10.06
N THR A 206 10.04 1.02 10.09
CA THR A 206 9.23 2.21 9.81
C THR A 206 8.82 2.24 8.34
N VAL A 207 7.52 2.16 8.09
CA VAL A 207 6.93 2.44 6.78
C VAL A 207 6.69 3.94 6.67
N VAL A 208 7.17 4.55 5.59
CA VAL A 208 7.12 6.00 5.38
C VAL A 208 6.13 6.42 4.31
N GLY A 209 5.60 5.46 3.52
CA GLY A 209 4.69 5.78 2.43
C GLY A 209 4.38 4.61 1.51
N ARG A 210 3.87 4.95 0.34
CA ARG A 210 3.54 3.99 -0.72
C ARG A 210 3.75 4.60 -2.10
N VAL A 211 4.00 3.78 -3.11
CA VAL A 211 4.03 4.20 -4.50
C VAL A 211 2.61 4.36 -5.02
N LEU A 212 2.33 5.49 -5.68
CA LEU A 212 1.06 5.75 -6.36
C LEU A 212 1.14 5.52 -7.87
N LEU A 213 2.31 5.74 -8.46
CA LEU A 213 2.54 5.63 -9.90
C LEU A 213 4.00 5.23 -10.17
N GLY A 214 4.25 4.46 -11.23
CA GLY A 214 5.60 4.12 -11.69
C GLY A 214 6.15 2.82 -11.10
N MET A 215 5.33 1.94 -10.52
CA MET A 215 5.77 0.62 -10.04
C MET A 215 6.40 -0.24 -11.15
N GLU A 216 5.96 -0.07 -12.40
CA GLU A 216 6.54 -0.74 -13.58
C GLU A 216 8.03 -0.42 -13.76
N HIS A 217 8.46 0.81 -13.43
CA HIS A 217 9.86 1.21 -13.50
C HIS A 217 10.70 0.51 -12.44
N LEU A 218 10.16 0.28 -11.26
CA LEU A 218 10.84 -0.42 -10.16
C LEU A 218 10.84 -1.94 -10.35
N SER A 219 9.70 -2.49 -10.76
CA SER A 219 9.54 -3.93 -10.94
C SER A 219 10.36 -4.48 -12.10
N ALA A 220 10.67 -3.66 -13.12
CA ALA A 220 11.47 -4.04 -14.28
C ALA A 220 12.99 -3.99 -14.04
N ILE A 221 13.45 -3.45 -12.91
CA ILE A 221 14.89 -3.35 -12.60
C ILE A 221 15.50 -4.76 -12.51
N ARG A 222 16.66 -4.92 -13.15
CA ARG A 222 17.43 -6.18 -13.10
C ARG A 222 17.68 -6.58 -11.65
N ARG A 223 17.44 -7.83 -11.31
CA ARG A 223 17.73 -8.36 -9.98
C ARG A 223 19.23 -8.41 -9.75
N GLY A 224 19.66 -8.03 -8.56
CA GLY A 224 21.04 -8.23 -8.10
C GLY A 224 21.28 -9.71 -7.76
N PRO A 225 22.54 -10.10 -7.56
CA PRO A 225 22.90 -11.48 -7.26
C PRO A 225 22.34 -11.97 -5.91
N ALA A 226 22.04 -13.27 -5.85
CA ALA A 226 21.64 -13.93 -4.61
C ALA A 226 22.79 -13.91 -3.59
N PRO A 227 22.50 -13.94 -2.26
CA PRO A 227 21.15 -14.08 -1.70
C PRO A 227 20.42 -12.74 -1.45
N MET A 228 21.14 -11.63 -1.40
CA MET A 228 20.60 -10.37 -0.87
C MET A 228 20.24 -9.34 -1.95
N GLY A 229 20.63 -9.57 -3.20
CA GLY A 229 20.32 -8.68 -4.32
C GLY A 229 21.12 -7.38 -4.37
N PHE A 230 22.25 -7.27 -3.65
CA PHE A 230 23.17 -6.14 -3.77
C PHE A 230 24.00 -6.26 -5.05
N TYR A 231 24.13 -5.18 -5.80
CA TYR A 231 25.00 -5.16 -6.98
C TYR A 231 26.46 -5.05 -6.57
N GLU A 232 27.31 -5.84 -7.22
CA GLU A 232 28.74 -5.91 -6.91
C GLU A 232 29.50 -4.68 -7.41
N THR A 233 29.06 -4.12 -8.54
CA THR A 233 29.71 -2.97 -9.17
C THR A 233 28.79 -1.77 -9.30
N ALA A 234 29.37 -0.56 -9.33
CA ALA A 234 28.60 0.66 -9.57
C ALA A 234 27.90 0.68 -10.93
N ALA A 235 28.49 0.03 -11.94
CA ALA A 235 27.94 -0.04 -13.30
C ALA A 235 26.63 -0.87 -13.39
N GLU A 236 26.38 -1.73 -12.43
CA GLU A 236 25.15 -2.54 -12.37
C GLU A 236 23.98 -1.82 -11.71
N ARG A 237 24.27 -0.75 -10.94
CA ARG A 237 23.28 0.02 -10.21
C ARG A 237 22.43 0.86 -11.17
N THR A 238 21.17 1.08 -10.81
CA THR A 238 20.29 1.97 -11.56
C THR A 238 20.43 3.40 -11.02
N PRO A 239 20.95 4.36 -11.82
CA PRO A 239 21.15 5.73 -11.38
C PRO A 239 19.82 6.42 -11.03
N ILE A 240 19.81 7.20 -9.97
CA ILE A 240 18.75 8.13 -9.62
C ILE A 240 19.13 9.52 -10.15
N ARG A 241 18.30 10.08 -11.04
CA ARG A 241 18.49 11.43 -11.55
C ARG A 241 18.24 12.47 -10.47
N SER A 242 17.15 12.32 -9.76
CA SER A 242 16.79 13.19 -8.63
C SER A 242 15.64 12.61 -7.80
N ILE A 243 15.55 13.04 -6.55
CA ILE A 243 14.33 12.90 -5.73
C ILE A 243 13.93 14.30 -5.27
N ARG A 244 12.68 14.69 -5.51
CA ARG A 244 12.13 16.01 -5.17
C ARG A 244 10.75 15.87 -4.54
N LEU A 245 10.42 16.78 -3.63
CA LEU A 245 9.02 16.98 -3.26
C LEU A 245 8.27 17.61 -4.43
N ALA A 246 7.05 17.16 -4.67
CA ALA A 246 6.21 17.77 -5.70
C ALA A 246 5.93 19.25 -5.40
N ALA A 247 5.95 19.65 -4.14
CA ALA A 247 5.83 21.05 -3.71
C ALA A 247 6.96 21.92 -4.28
N ASP A 248 8.19 21.38 -4.42
CA ASP A 248 9.37 22.09 -4.91
C ASP A 248 9.47 22.09 -6.44
N VAL A 249 8.60 21.33 -7.12
CA VAL A 249 8.54 21.28 -8.58
C VAL A 249 7.53 22.31 -9.09
N PRO A 250 7.86 23.09 -10.14
CA PRO A 250 6.92 24.02 -10.76
C PRO A 250 5.58 23.37 -11.08
N ALA A 251 4.47 24.06 -10.80
CA ALA A 251 3.12 23.50 -10.95
C ALA A 251 2.85 22.89 -12.34
N ALA A 252 3.38 23.51 -13.39
CA ALA A 252 3.25 23.01 -14.77
C ALA A 252 3.99 21.70 -15.06
N GLN A 253 4.93 21.28 -14.17
CA GLN A 253 5.70 20.03 -14.28
C GLN A 253 5.19 18.95 -13.32
N ARG A 254 4.19 19.28 -12.49
CA ARG A 254 3.59 18.31 -11.58
C ARG A 254 2.71 17.35 -12.35
N THR A 255 2.79 16.08 -12.03
CA THR A 255 1.90 15.06 -12.56
C THR A 255 0.51 15.22 -11.96
N PRO A 256 -0.54 15.48 -12.77
CA PRO A 256 -1.91 15.46 -12.25
C PRO A 256 -2.25 14.07 -11.72
N LEU A 257 -2.71 14.00 -10.48
CA LEU A 257 -3.01 12.73 -9.82
C LEU A 257 -4.22 12.88 -8.91
N GLN A 258 -5.11 11.90 -8.99
CA GLN A 258 -6.19 11.70 -8.03
C GLN A 258 -6.15 10.30 -7.47
N VAL A 259 -6.45 10.16 -6.20
CA VAL A 259 -6.46 8.89 -5.46
C VAL A 259 -7.86 8.64 -4.94
N LEU A 260 -8.37 7.44 -5.14
CA LEU A 260 -9.67 7.04 -4.57
C LEU A 260 -9.58 7.04 -3.04
N ARG A 261 -10.52 7.71 -2.40
CA ARG A 261 -10.61 7.77 -0.94
C ARG A 261 -11.10 6.44 -0.39
N THR A 262 -10.45 5.93 0.65
CA THR A 262 -10.79 4.65 1.27
C THR A 262 -12.01 4.73 2.19
N ASP A 263 -12.38 5.93 2.65
CA ASP A 263 -13.52 6.19 3.54
C ASP A 263 -14.87 6.37 2.81
N THR A 264 -14.94 6.07 1.51
CA THR A 264 -16.13 6.26 0.67
C THR A 264 -16.89 4.98 0.40
N GLN A 265 -18.17 5.12 0.03
CA GLN A 265 -18.97 3.98 -0.43
C GLN A 265 -18.38 3.37 -1.71
N THR A 266 -17.89 4.21 -2.63
CA THR A 266 -17.22 3.75 -3.86
C THR A 266 -16.07 2.79 -3.58
N PHE A 267 -15.24 3.09 -2.57
CA PHE A 267 -14.12 2.20 -2.21
C PHE A 267 -14.63 0.87 -1.62
N ARG A 268 -15.65 0.92 -0.78
CA ARG A 268 -16.29 -0.30 -0.25
C ARG A 268 -16.87 -1.15 -1.36
N ASP A 269 -17.56 -0.53 -2.33
CA ASP A 269 -18.11 -1.23 -3.49
C ASP A 269 -17.03 -1.88 -4.35
N VAL A 270 -15.90 -1.18 -4.59
CA VAL A 270 -14.74 -1.74 -5.31
C VAL A 270 -14.16 -2.94 -4.55
N THR A 271 -14.01 -2.81 -3.23
CA THR A 271 -13.48 -3.88 -2.37
C THR A 271 -14.41 -5.09 -2.39
N ASP A 272 -15.72 -4.86 -2.28
CA ASP A 272 -16.72 -5.93 -2.32
C ASP A 272 -16.79 -6.61 -3.69
N ALA A 273 -16.71 -5.84 -4.77
CA ALA A 273 -16.65 -6.38 -6.13
C ALA A 273 -15.39 -7.22 -6.39
N ARG A 274 -14.26 -6.90 -5.71
CA ARG A 274 -13.04 -7.73 -5.74
C ARG A 274 -13.20 -9.01 -4.91
N ARG A 275 -13.80 -8.89 -3.72
CA ARG A 275 -14.08 -10.02 -2.82
C ARG A 275 -15.01 -11.04 -3.46
N ASN A 276 -16.05 -10.56 -4.10
CA ASN A 276 -17.15 -11.36 -4.65
C ASN A 276 -17.16 -11.36 -6.18
N ARG A 277 -15.98 -11.40 -6.80
CA ARG A 277 -15.86 -11.33 -8.25
C ARG A 277 -16.59 -12.49 -8.91
N VAL A 278 -17.57 -12.14 -9.77
CA VAL A 278 -18.38 -13.07 -10.56
C VAL A 278 -18.37 -12.61 -12.02
N ASP A 279 -17.54 -13.23 -12.81
CA ASP A 279 -17.51 -13.10 -14.26
C ASP A 279 -17.27 -14.48 -14.90
N ASP A 280 -17.33 -14.59 -16.21
CA ASP A 280 -17.24 -15.87 -16.92
C ASP A 280 -15.94 -16.63 -16.65
N PHE A 281 -14.88 -15.94 -16.26
CA PHE A 281 -13.60 -16.55 -15.94
C PHE A 281 -13.59 -17.20 -14.56
N TYR A 282 -14.21 -16.56 -13.54
CA TYR A 282 -14.15 -17.02 -12.16
C TYR A 282 -15.22 -18.08 -11.87
N LYS A 283 -14.80 -19.24 -11.39
CA LYS A 283 -15.70 -20.34 -11.03
C LYS A 283 -16.33 -20.21 -9.65
N ARG A 284 -15.70 -19.40 -8.80
CA ARG A 284 -16.18 -19.06 -7.45
C ARG A 284 -15.58 -17.72 -7.00
N PRO A 285 -16.28 -16.94 -6.19
CA PRO A 285 -15.72 -15.76 -5.56
C PRO A 285 -14.63 -16.15 -4.53
N ALA A 286 -13.67 -15.27 -4.30
CA ALA A 286 -12.68 -15.46 -3.24
C ALA A 286 -13.29 -15.39 -1.84
N GLY A 287 -14.29 -14.54 -1.66
CA GLY A 287 -14.97 -14.31 -0.39
C GLY A 287 -14.24 -13.35 0.56
N HIS A 288 -13.01 -12.98 0.23
CA HIS A 288 -12.20 -12.00 0.99
C HIS A 288 -11.21 -11.28 0.08
N VAL A 289 -10.60 -10.21 0.60
CA VAL A 289 -9.50 -9.47 -0.02
C VAL A 289 -8.36 -9.31 1.00
N ASP A 290 -7.14 -9.33 0.50
CA ASP A 290 -5.96 -8.97 1.28
C ASP A 290 -5.71 -7.45 1.23
N LEU A 291 -4.92 -6.95 2.19
CA LEU A 291 -4.45 -5.56 2.21
C LEU A 291 -3.61 -5.18 0.99
#